data_10194b37a878f6196183fea886daffcc
#
_entry.id   10194b37a878f6196183fea886daffcc
#
_cell.length_a   1.000
_cell.length_b   1.000
_cell.length_c   1.000
_cell.angle_alpha   90.00
_cell.angle_beta   90.00
_cell.angle_gamma   90.00
#
_symmetry.space_group_name_H-M   'P 1'
#
loop_
_entity.id
_entity.type
_entity.pdbx_description
1 polymer ?
#
loop_
_entity_poly.entity_id
_entity_poly.type
_entity_poly.pdbx_seq_one_letter_code
_entity_poly.pdbx_strand_id
1 'polypeptide(L)'
;MSPLLRLDPESVSRSRIDFLDLTWEKIWTRWEVAAGLRQVDWGVTESGSVVDVVNQLDFSDDAPSPTPMGQPMVNVRFFPSTGLFEAFLLPFFRERRSAGRGGAIWSPLPLADAEFEHSWGRHHPDWALRWSQMIGDFNVAVAHFGGTNRQPRFEATSDPSGEAESLTPHYDQIDQTSLTAQWTHDA
;
A
#
# COMPACT_ATOMS: atom_id res chain seq x y z
N MET A 1 -16.15 8.61 -0.58
CA MET A 1 -15.44 9.43 0.44
C MET A 1 -15.63 8.76 1.79
N SER A 2 -14.56 8.29 2.41
CA SER A 2 -14.60 7.55 3.69
C SER A 2 -13.64 8.24 4.68
N PRO A 3 -14.13 9.23 5.46
CA PRO A 3 -13.32 9.88 6.47
C PRO A 3 -13.10 8.94 7.65
N LEU A 4 -11.91 8.96 8.23
CA LEU A 4 -11.52 8.30 9.46
C LEU A 4 -11.18 9.35 10.50
N LEU A 5 -11.93 9.38 11.59
CA LEU A 5 -11.59 10.13 12.81
C LEU A 5 -11.28 9.12 13.91
N ARG A 6 -10.07 9.15 14.41
CA ARG A 6 -9.66 8.39 15.58
C ARG A 6 -9.20 9.32 16.68
N LEU A 7 -9.75 9.17 17.86
CA LEU A 7 -9.34 9.86 19.08
C LEU A 7 -8.91 8.79 20.11
N ASP A 8 -7.66 8.78 20.47
CA ASP A 8 -7.10 7.88 21.47
C ASP A 8 -6.67 8.69 22.68
N PRO A 9 -7.32 8.48 23.85
CA PRO A 9 -7.03 9.25 25.05
C PRO A 9 -5.66 8.90 25.68
N GLU A 10 -5.09 7.75 25.34
CA GLU A 10 -3.83 7.26 25.90
C GLU A 10 -2.62 7.57 25.01
N SER A 11 -2.85 7.89 23.73
CA SER A 11 -1.76 8.15 22.79
C SER A 11 -2.11 9.21 21.76
N VAL A 12 -1.40 10.34 21.83
CA VAL A 12 -1.53 11.42 20.83
C VAL A 12 -1.10 10.94 19.44
N SER A 13 -0.13 10.02 19.36
CA SER A 13 0.34 9.47 18.08
C SER A 13 -0.70 8.59 17.38
N ARG A 14 -1.69 8.08 18.11
CA ARG A 14 -2.82 7.31 17.58
C ARG A 14 -4.05 8.17 17.28
N SER A 15 -4.10 9.41 17.80
CA SER A 15 -5.18 10.35 17.50
C SER A 15 -4.96 10.98 16.14
N ARG A 16 -5.92 10.83 15.23
CA ARG A 16 -5.77 11.34 13.86
C ARG A 16 -7.07 11.60 13.15
N ILE A 17 -6.98 12.47 12.15
CA ILE A 17 -7.97 12.62 11.08
C ILE A 17 -7.30 12.15 9.79
N ASP A 18 -7.90 11.22 9.09
CA ASP A 18 -7.41 10.70 7.81
C ASP A 18 -8.58 10.41 6.87
N PHE A 19 -8.28 10.20 5.61
CA PHE A 19 -9.23 9.68 4.64
C PHE A 19 -8.76 8.31 4.20
N LEU A 20 -9.61 7.30 4.38
CA LEU A 20 -9.37 5.95 3.84
C LEU A 20 -9.58 5.94 2.33
N ASP A 21 -10.59 6.67 1.87
CA ASP A 21 -10.91 6.88 0.47
C ASP A 21 -11.45 8.28 0.25
N LEU A 22 -10.84 9.00 -0.69
CA LEU A 22 -11.28 10.30 -1.19
C LEU A 22 -11.01 10.34 -2.69
N THR A 23 -11.94 9.80 -3.46
CA THR A 23 -11.77 9.55 -4.89
C THR A 23 -12.75 10.38 -5.70
N TRP A 24 -12.24 11.03 -6.74
CA TRP A 24 -13.00 11.51 -7.88
C TRP A 24 -12.95 10.46 -8.98
N GLU A 25 -14.09 10.16 -9.61
CA GLU A 25 -14.20 9.12 -10.63
C GLU A 25 -15.04 9.60 -11.80
N LYS A 26 -14.64 9.23 -13.00
CA LYS A 26 -15.40 9.44 -14.22
C LYS A 26 -15.40 8.20 -15.09
N ILE A 27 -16.59 7.77 -15.49
CA ILE A 27 -16.83 6.53 -16.24
C ILE A 27 -17.36 6.89 -17.62
N TRP A 28 -16.80 6.21 -18.65
CA TRP A 28 -17.27 6.19 -20.01
C TRP A 28 -17.58 4.75 -20.42
N THR A 29 -18.04 4.51 -21.63
CA THR A 29 -18.47 3.18 -22.09
C THR A 29 -17.40 2.07 -21.92
N ARG A 30 -16.12 2.41 -22.11
CA ARG A 30 -15.00 1.44 -22.04
C ARG A 30 -13.83 1.94 -21.19
N TRP A 31 -13.96 3.10 -20.60
CA TRP A 31 -12.90 3.72 -19.81
C TRP A 31 -13.45 4.20 -18.50
N GLU A 32 -12.62 4.11 -17.50
CA GLU A 32 -12.83 4.70 -16.21
C GLU A 32 -11.53 5.37 -15.77
N VAL A 33 -11.63 6.57 -15.24
CA VAL A 33 -10.51 7.30 -14.66
C VAL A 33 -10.89 7.68 -13.24
N ALA A 34 -10.04 7.32 -12.30
CA ALA A 34 -10.17 7.70 -10.90
C ALA A 34 -8.92 8.43 -10.44
N ALA A 35 -9.07 9.44 -9.59
CA ALA A 35 -7.97 10.20 -9.01
C ALA A 35 -8.29 10.57 -7.57
N GLY A 36 -7.30 10.46 -6.69
CA GLY A 36 -7.44 10.79 -5.28
C GLY A 36 -6.74 9.80 -4.36
N LEU A 37 -7.18 9.76 -3.09
CA LEU A 37 -6.78 8.73 -2.13
C LEU A 37 -7.62 7.49 -2.36
N ARG A 38 -6.99 6.37 -2.67
CA ARG A 38 -7.69 5.12 -2.99
C ARG A 38 -6.97 3.90 -2.43
N GLN A 39 -7.72 2.92 -1.98
CA GLN A 39 -7.25 1.57 -1.74
C GLN A 39 -7.50 0.72 -2.99
N VAL A 40 -6.55 -0.16 -3.30
CA VAL A 40 -6.63 -1.08 -4.44
C VAL A 40 -6.54 -2.49 -3.91
N ASP A 41 -7.43 -3.36 -4.33
CA ASP A 41 -7.39 -4.78 -4.00
C ASP A 41 -6.98 -5.58 -5.24
N TRP A 42 -5.77 -6.14 -5.21
CA TRP A 42 -5.25 -7.04 -6.25
C TRP A 42 -5.22 -8.50 -5.79
N GLY A 43 -5.57 -8.73 -4.53
CA GLY A 43 -5.51 -10.05 -3.93
C GLY A 43 -6.61 -10.97 -4.44
N VAL A 44 -6.29 -12.25 -4.56
CA VAL A 44 -7.25 -13.35 -4.71
C VAL A 44 -7.37 -14.13 -3.40
N THR A 45 -6.61 -13.75 -2.37
CA THR A 45 -6.58 -14.39 -1.05
C THR A 45 -7.08 -13.41 0.01
N GLU A 46 -7.94 -13.87 0.90
CA GLU A 46 -8.54 -13.06 1.97
C GLU A 46 -7.54 -12.63 3.05
N SER A 47 -6.41 -13.33 3.20
CA SER A 47 -5.43 -13.08 4.25
C SER A 47 -4.01 -12.92 3.69
N GLY A 48 -3.63 -11.66 3.44
CA GLY A 48 -2.26 -11.29 3.03
C GLY A 48 -1.94 -11.65 1.59
N SER A 49 -2.00 -10.69 0.71
CA SER A 49 -1.63 -10.85 -0.69
C SER A 49 -0.20 -10.42 -0.93
N VAL A 50 0.67 -11.35 -1.35
CA VAL A 50 2.05 -11.05 -1.77
C VAL A 50 2.11 -10.25 -3.08
N VAL A 51 0.99 -10.14 -3.79
CA VAL A 51 0.89 -9.39 -5.05
C VAL A 51 0.35 -7.97 -4.83
N ASP A 52 -0.21 -7.66 -3.65
CA ASP A 52 -0.65 -6.32 -3.30
C ASP A 52 0.52 -5.48 -2.80
N VAL A 53 1.19 -4.84 -3.74
CA VAL A 53 2.34 -3.94 -3.50
C VAL A 53 1.97 -2.47 -3.70
N VAL A 54 0.70 -2.16 -3.98
CA VAL A 54 0.24 -0.79 -4.23
C VAL A 54 -0.10 -0.09 -2.92
N ASN A 55 -0.83 -0.76 -2.04
CA ASN A 55 -1.27 -0.18 -0.78
C ASN A 55 -0.14 -0.15 0.25
N GLN A 56 -0.12 0.91 1.06
CA GLN A 56 0.66 0.94 2.29
C GLN A 56 -0.18 0.38 3.44
N LEU A 57 0.48 -0.09 4.48
CA LEU A 57 -0.16 -0.69 5.65
C LEU A 57 -0.04 0.20 6.89
N ASP A 58 -1.12 0.26 7.65
CA ASP A 58 -1.20 0.91 8.95
C ASP A 58 -1.12 -0.14 10.06
N PHE A 59 -0.06 -0.06 10.86
CA PHE A 59 0.18 -0.92 12.01
C PHE A 59 -0.06 -0.18 13.34
N SER A 60 -0.62 1.03 13.29
CA SER A 60 -0.89 1.81 14.50
C SER A 60 -2.06 1.29 15.32
N ASP A 61 -2.86 0.40 14.74
CA ASP A 61 -4.01 -0.22 15.40
C ASP A 61 -3.59 -1.50 16.13
N ASP A 62 -4.26 -1.79 17.26
CA ASP A 62 -4.10 -3.05 17.99
C ASP A 62 -4.87 -4.20 17.33
N ALA A 63 -5.20 -4.06 16.06
CA ALA A 63 -5.86 -5.08 15.26
C ALA A 63 -4.92 -6.25 14.96
N PRO A 64 -5.42 -7.49 14.88
CA PRO A 64 -4.61 -8.66 14.59
C PRO A 64 -3.98 -8.63 13.19
N SER A 65 -4.51 -7.79 12.31
CA SER A 65 -3.97 -7.56 10.96
C SER A 65 -3.86 -6.08 10.67
N PRO A 66 -2.80 -5.65 9.97
CA PRO A 66 -2.64 -4.25 9.58
C PRO A 66 -3.76 -3.82 8.63
N THR A 67 -4.15 -2.56 8.72
CA THR A 67 -5.20 -1.98 7.88
C THR A 67 -4.56 -1.35 6.63
N PRO A 68 -5.05 -1.64 5.41
CA PRO A 68 -4.59 -0.95 4.21
C PRO A 68 -4.85 0.55 4.29
N MET A 69 -3.87 1.34 3.87
CA MET A 69 -3.96 2.81 3.78
C MET A 69 -4.20 3.22 2.33
N GLY A 70 -5.16 4.09 2.09
CA GLY A 70 -5.35 4.71 0.79
C GLY A 70 -4.07 5.41 0.31
N GLN A 71 -3.72 5.20 -0.96
CA GLN A 71 -2.59 5.85 -1.61
C GLN A 71 -3.08 6.94 -2.55
N PRO A 72 -2.42 8.12 -2.61
CA PRO A 72 -2.69 9.09 -3.63
C PRO A 72 -2.33 8.50 -4.99
N MET A 73 -3.29 8.44 -5.90
CA MET A 73 -3.08 7.84 -7.21
C MET A 73 -3.99 8.41 -8.28
N VAL A 74 -3.58 8.23 -9.52
CA VAL A 74 -4.44 8.25 -10.71
C VAL A 74 -4.50 6.83 -11.25
N ASN A 75 -5.71 6.32 -11.42
CA ASN A 75 -5.96 4.99 -11.97
C ASN A 75 -6.79 5.13 -13.25
N VAL A 76 -6.33 4.48 -14.31
CA VAL A 76 -7.04 4.38 -15.58
C VAL A 76 -7.40 2.93 -15.83
N ARG A 77 -8.66 2.64 -16.10
CA ARG A 77 -9.21 1.32 -16.39
C ARG A 77 -9.79 1.29 -17.80
N PHE A 78 -9.45 0.26 -18.53
CA PHE A 78 -9.94 0.03 -19.90
C PHE A 78 -10.57 -1.36 -20.01
N PHE A 79 -11.81 -1.41 -20.50
CA PHE A 79 -12.66 -2.60 -20.59
C PHE A 79 -12.88 -3.06 -22.04
N PRO A 80 -11.89 -3.66 -22.71
CA PRO A 80 -12.11 -4.33 -23.99
C PRO A 80 -12.77 -5.70 -23.77
N SER A 81 -13.09 -6.41 -24.89
CA SER A 81 -13.60 -7.79 -24.82
C SER A 81 -12.56 -8.81 -24.32
N THR A 82 -11.29 -8.42 -24.27
CA THR A 82 -10.14 -9.28 -23.88
C THR A 82 -9.71 -9.08 -22.44
N GLY A 83 -10.62 -8.72 -21.55
CA GLY A 83 -10.33 -8.53 -20.12
C GLY A 83 -10.32 -7.07 -19.68
N LEU A 84 -9.76 -6.81 -18.53
CA LEU A 84 -9.59 -5.49 -17.92
C LEU A 84 -8.10 -5.13 -17.94
N PHE A 85 -7.79 -3.96 -18.46
CA PHE A 85 -6.47 -3.33 -18.33
C PHE A 85 -6.55 -2.18 -17.34
N GLU A 86 -5.58 -2.12 -16.44
CA GLU A 86 -5.48 -1.08 -15.41
C GLU A 86 -4.07 -0.49 -15.42
N ALA A 87 -3.99 0.82 -15.36
CA ALA A 87 -2.75 1.56 -15.18
C ALA A 87 -2.87 2.46 -13.96
N PHE A 88 -1.82 2.50 -13.15
CA PHE A 88 -1.74 3.27 -11.91
C PHE A 88 -0.52 4.16 -11.95
N LEU A 89 -0.69 5.41 -11.53
CA LEU A 89 0.37 6.35 -11.25
C LEU A 89 0.19 6.87 -9.83
N LEU A 90 1.19 6.68 -8.97
CA LEU A 90 1.19 7.08 -7.58
C LEU A 90 2.26 8.18 -7.41
N PRO A 91 1.87 9.46 -7.46
CA PRO A 91 2.82 10.56 -7.48
C PRO A 91 3.48 10.84 -6.13
N PHE A 92 2.98 10.21 -5.06
CA PHE A 92 3.43 10.46 -3.71
C PHE A 92 3.35 9.21 -2.86
N PHE A 93 4.47 8.84 -2.23
CA PHE A 93 4.56 7.72 -1.31
C PHE A 93 4.09 8.11 0.10
N ARG A 94 3.20 7.31 0.68
CA ARG A 94 2.82 7.41 2.09
C ARG A 94 3.61 6.37 2.88
N GLU A 95 4.35 6.83 3.87
CA GLU A 95 5.13 5.96 4.74
C GLU A 95 4.23 5.05 5.59
N ARG A 96 4.75 3.87 5.92
CA ARG A 96 4.12 2.93 6.83
C ARG A 96 3.90 3.60 8.19
N ARG A 97 2.73 3.40 8.75
CA ARG A 97 2.48 3.80 10.12
C ARG A 97 2.81 2.66 11.07
N SER A 98 3.53 3.00 12.12
CA SER A 98 3.87 2.07 13.20
C SER A 98 3.09 2.41 14.46
N ALA A 99 2.81 1.39 15.27
CA ALA A 99 2.23 1.60 16.58
C ALA A 99 3.20 2.43 17.45
N GLY A 100 2.68 3.47 18.09
CA GLY A 100 3.41 4.19 19.13
C GLY A 100 3.64 3.32 20.36
N ARG A 101 4.33 3.85 21.38
CA ARG A 101 4.51 3.16 22.68
C ARG A 101 3.15 2.71 23.23
N GLY A 102 3.03 1.43 23.54
CA GLY A 102 1.81 0.81 24.08
C GLY A 102 0.89 0.17 23.04
N GLY A 103 1.24 0.17 21.75
CA GLY A 103 0.52 -0.62 20.74
C GLY A 103 0.97 -2.09 20.75
N ALA A 104 0.14 -2.99 20.18
CA ALA A 104 0.41 -4.44 20.16
C ALA A 104 1.70 -4.80 19.38
N ILE A 105 2.05 -3.99 18.37
CA ILE A 105 3.28 -4.14 17.55
C ILE A 105 4.07 -2.84 17.68
N TRP A 106 4.77 -2.65 18.79
CA TRP A 106 5.63 -1.48 18.99
C TRP A 106 7.10 -1.88 19.03
N SER A 107 7.97 -0.98 18.58
CA SER A 107 9.42 -1.15 18.75
C SER A 107 9.85 -0.56 20.10
N PRO A 108 10.69 -1.24 20.89
CA PRO A 108 11.30 -0.67 22.07
C PRO A 108 12.21 0.51 21.75
N LEU A 109 12.75 0.55 20.54
CA LEU A 109 13.57 1.65 20.04
C LEU A 109 12.71 2.69 19.31
N PRO A 110 12.99 4.00 19.45
CA PRO A 110 12.34 5.03 18.69
C PRO A 110 12.62 4.86 17.20
N LEU A 111 11.63 5.20 16.35
CA LEU A 111 11.82 5.27 14.91
C LEU A 111 12.42 6.63 14.56
N ALA A 112 13.52 6.61 13.83
CA ALA A 112 14.10 7.79 13.17
C ALA A 112 13.31 8.13 11.88
N ASP A 113 13.67 9.25 11.26
CA ASP A 113 13.11 9.64 9.97
C ASP A 113 13.44 8.58 8.91
N ALA A 114 12.49 8.37 8.00
CA ALA A 114 12.63 7.38 6.95
C ALA A 114 13.69 7.80 5.92
N GLU A 115 14.48 6.86 5.47
CA GLU A 115 15.42 7.01 4.36
C GLU A 115 14.90 6.30 3.11
N PHE A 116 15.22 6.87 1.95
CA PHE A 116 14.77 6.37 0.65
C PHE A 116 15.97 6.12 -0.25
N GLU A 117 15.98 5.02 -0.97
CA GLU A 117 17.02 4.71 -1.95
C GLU A 117 17.07 5.77 -3.05
N HIS A 118 15.92 6.23 -3.53
CA HIS A 118 15.85 7.26 -4.55
C HIS A 118 15.94 8.66 -3.96
N SER A 119 16.73 9.54 -4.60
CA SER A 119 17.00 10.92 -4.14
C SER A 119 15.76 11.82 -4.03
N TRP A 120 14.66 11.51 -4.74
CA TRP A 120 13.41 12.24 -4.63
C TRP A 120 12.57 11.82 -3.41
N GLY A 121 13.04 10.81 -2.66
CA GLY A 121 12.38 10.34 -1.46
C GLY A 121 10.91 9.98 -1.71
N ARG A 122 10.02 10.45 -0.84
CA ARG A 122 8.57 10.23 -0.95
C ARG A 122 7.89 10.81 -2.18
N HIS A 123 8.59 11.66 -2.95
CA HIS A 123 8.08 12.27 -4.19
C HIS A 123 8.48 11.48 -5.44
N HIS A 124 9.15 10.35 -5.28
CA HIS A 124 9.40 9.44 -6.39
C HIS A 124 8.07 8.85 -6.85
N PRO A 125 7.69 9.00 -8.14
CA PRO A 125 6.44 8.44 -8.64
C PRO A 125 6.56 6.92 -8.82
N ASP A 126 5.64 6.19 -8.22
CA ASP A 126 5.50 4.76 -8.45
C ASP A 126 4.43 4.52 -9.53
N TRP A 127 4.52 3.39 -10.21
CA TRP A 127 3.57 3.03 -11.24
C TRP A 127 3.26 1.54 -11.24
N ALA A 128 2.10 1.19 -11.78
CA ALA A 128 1.76 -0.20 -11.98
C ALA A 128 0.87 -0.39 -13.20
N LEU A 129 0.98 -1.58 -13.80
CA LEU A 129 0.11 -2.06 -14.87
C LEU A 129 -0.47 -3.41 -14.48
N ARG A 130 -1.74 -3.62 -14.77
CA ARG A 130 -2.41 -4.91 -14.53
C ARG A 130 -3.32 -5.24 -15.69
N TRP A 131 -3.31 -6.49 -16.07
CA TRP A 131 -4.32 -7.10 -16.94
C TRP A 131 -4.98 -8.25 -16.21
N SER A 132 -6.30 -8.37 -16.32
CA SER A 132 -7.05 -9.50 -15.78
C SER A 132 -8.18 -9.92 -16.69
N GLN A 133 -8.46 -11.23 -16.73
CA GLN A 133 -9.52 -11.81 -17.55
C GLN A 133 -10.09 -13.08 -16.92
N MET A 134 -11.39 -13.26 -17.08
CA MET A 134 -12.05 -14.55 -16.82
C MET A 134 -11.92 -15.42 -18.07
N ILE A 135 -11.32 -16.60 -17.94
CA ILE A 135 -11.11 -17.60 -19.01
C ILE A 135 -11.73 -18.92 -18.54
N GLY A 136 -12.96 -19.20 -18.97
CA GLY A 136 -13.75 -20.29 -18.41
C GLY A 136 -13.97 -20.07 -16.91
N ASP A 137 -13.62 -21.05 -16.09
CA ASP A 137 -13.74 -20.99 -14.62
C ASP A 137 -12.49 -20.36 -13.95
N PHE A 138 -11.55 -19.88 -14.74
CA PHE A 138 -10.31 -19.27 -14.22
C PHE A 138 -10.36 -17.73 -14.30
N ASN A 139 -10.11 -17.08 -13.18
CA ASN A 139 -9.77 -15.66 -13.14
C ASN A 139 -8.25 -15.53 -13.13
N VAL A 140 -7.69 -15.01 -14.21
CA VAL A 140 -6.23 -14.87 -14.38
C VAL A 140 -5.88 -13.39 -14.39
N ALA A 141 -4.81 -13.02 -13.69
CA ALA A 141 -4.26 -11.67 -13.78
C ALA A 141 -2.73 -11.68 -13.81
N VAL A 142 -2.18 -10.74 -14.58
CA VAL A 142 -0.75 -10.41 -14.62
C VAL A 142 -0.62 -8.96 -14.22
N ALA A 143 0.28 -8.66 -13.32
CA ALA A 143 0.58 -7.30 -12.92
C ALA A 143 2.08 -7.05 -12.81
N HIS A 144 2.47 -5.80 -13.06
CA HIS A 144 3.83 -5.33 -12.88
C HIS A 144 3.79 -4.01 -12.11
N PHE A 145 4.66 -3.88 -11.13
CA PHE A 145 4.83 -2.70 -10.28
C PHE A 145 6.28 -2.27 -10.30
N GLY A 146 6.53 -0.98 -10.49
CA GLY A 146 7.82 -0.34 -10.33
C GLY A 146 7.71 0.86 -9.40
N GLY A 147 8.52 0.86 -8.34
CA GLY A 147 8.47 1.95 -7.37
C GLY A 147 8.99 1.60 -5.99
N THR A 148 8.62 2.39 -5.01
CA THR A 148 9.10 2.29 -3.63
C THR A 148 8.43 1.11 -2.91
N ASN A 149 9.22 0.25 -2.28
CA ASN A 149 8.75 -0.89 -1.50
C ASN A 149 7.85 -0.44 -0.34
N ARG A 150 6.71 -1.09 -0.15
CA ARG A 150 5.80 -0.80 0.97
C ARG A 150 6.29 -1.35 2.30
N GLN A 151 7.25 -2.28 2.26
CA GLN A 151 7.86 -2.87 3.45
C GLN A 151 9.28 -2.30 3.62
N PRO A 152 9.50 -1.41 4.61
CA PRO A 152 10.83 -0.88 4.86
C PRO A 152 11.73 -1.96 5.46
N ARG A 153 13.01 -1.89 5.16
CA ARG A 153 14.08 -2.53 5.90
C ARG A 153 14.43 -1.64 7.08
N PHE A 154 14.59 -2.20 8.27
CA PHE A 154 14.97 -1.46 9.46
C PHE A 154 16.45 -1.62 9.77
N GLU A 155 17.15 -0.51 9.94
CA GLU A 155 18.54 -0.49 10.39
C GLU A 155 18.63 0.14 11.78
N ALA A 156 19.37 -0.52 12.67
CA ALA A 156 19.63 0.01 14.00
C ALA A 156 20.80 0.99 13.95
N THR A 157 20.56 2.21 14.45
CA THR A 157 21.63 3.15 14.76
C THR A 157 22.07 2.92 16.19
N SER A 158 23.38 2.78 16.40
CA SER A 158 23.97 2.57 17.72
C SER A 158 24.65 3.84 18.22
N ASP A 159 24.62 4.01 19.52
CA ASP A 159 25.40 5.04 20.20
C ASP A 159 26.92 4.71 20.21
N PRO A 160 27.79 5.60 20.69
CA PRO A 160 29.23 5.36 20.80
C PRO A 160 29.60 4.18 21.73
N SER A 161 28.67 3.74 22.61
CA SER A 161 28.87 2.58 23.49
C SER A 161 28.52 1.26 22.81
N GLY A 162 27.91 1.32 21.62
CA GLY A 162 27.47 0.15 20.84
C GLY A 162 26.05 -0.32 21.17
N GLU A 163 25.31 0.43 22.01
CA GLU A 163 23.90 0.14 22.26
C GLU A 163 23.01 0.72 21.17
N ALA A 164 21.97 -0.02 20.79
CA ALA A 164 21.02 0.44 19.77
C ALA A 164 20.17 1.59 20.30
N GLU A 165 20.21 2.74 19.63
CA GLU A 165 19.55 3.99 20.03
C GLU A 165 18.22 4.20 19.30
N SER A 166 18.18 3.89 17.99
CA SER A 166 16.99 4.07 17.16
C SER A 166 16.95 3.08 16.00
N LEU A 167 15.78 2.96 15.37
CA LEU A 167 15.58 2.21 14.13
C LEU A 167 15.24 3.18 13.00
N THR A 168 16.02 3.11 11.92
CA THR A 168 15.78 3.88 10.71
C THR A 168 15.09 3.00 9.67
N PRO A 169 13.86 3.34 9.23
CA PRO A 169 13.20 2.63 8.14
C PRO A 169 13.80 3.06 6.80
N HIS A 170 14.33 2.09 6.03
CA HIS A 170 14.84 2.28 4.69
C HIS A 170 13.84 1.75 3.66
N TYR A 171 13.48 2.58 2.70
CA TYR A 171 12.57 2.24 1.60
C TYR A 171 13.36 2.07 0.31
N ASP A 172 13.55 0.80 -0.07
CA ASP A 172 14.24 0.41 -1.30
C ASP A 172 13.30 0.54 -2.51
N GLN A 173 13.84 0.67 -3.71
CA GLN A 173 13.08 0.57 -4.96
C GLN A 173 12.89 -0.90 -5.33
N ILE A 174 11.70 -1.25 -5.80
CA ILE A 174 11.38 -2.59 -6.29
C ILE A 174 10.81 -2.55 -7.70
N ASP A 175 11.05 -3.63 -8.42
CA ASP A 175 10.46 -3.96 -9.69
C ASP A 175 9.88 -5.37 -9.58
N GLN A 176 8.56 -5.49 -9.56
CA GLN A 176 7.87 -6.74 -9.26
C GLN A 176 6.84 -7.09 -10.31
N THR A 177 6.99 -8.30 -10.87
CA THR A 177 5.96 -8.90 -11.73
C THR A 177 5.25 -10.01 -10.97
N SER A 178 3.92 -10.03 -11.06
CA SER A 178 3.08 -11.03 -10.43
C SER A 178 2.12 -11.69 -11.42
N LEU A 179 1.83 -12.96 -11.17
CA LEU A 179 0.82 -13.74 -11.86
C LEU A 179 -0.12 -14.35 -10.82
N THR A 180 -1.42 -14.17 -11.02
CA THR A 180 -2.45 -14.79 -10.19
C THR A 180 -3.39 -15.62 -11.05
N ALA A 181 -3.81 -16.77 -10.53
CA ALA A 181 -4.85 -17.58 -11.15
C ALA A 181 -5.75 -18.13 -10.03
N GLN A 182 -7.03 -17.87 -10.14
CA GLN A 182 -8.05 -18.36 -9.21
C GLN A 182 -9.04 -19.23 -10.02
N TRP A 183 -9.26 -20.44 -9.53
CA TRP A 183 -10.28 -21.33 -10.08
C TRP A 183 -11.53 -21.28 -9.20
N THR A 184 -12.68 -21.06 -9.83
CA THR A 184 -13.98 -21.04 -9.16
C THR A 184 -14.83 -22.13 -9.80
N HIS A 185 -15.26 -23.10 -9.01
CA HIS A 185 -16.14 -24.17 -9.48
C HIS A 185 -17.51 -24.00 -8.80
N ASP A 186 -18.54 -23.84 -9.61
CA ASP A 186 -19.91 -23.89 -9.14
C ASP A 186 -20.27 -25.36 -8.82
N ALA A 187 -20.64 -25.62 -7.57
CA ALA A 187 -21.05 -26.95 -7.09
C ALA A 187 -22.55 -27.14 -7.26
#